data_90b98f7f8d7e9bb19b82a656e193294b
#
_entry.id   90b98f7f8d7e9bb19b82a656e193294b
#
_cell.length_a   1.000
_cell.length_b   1.000
_cell.length_c   1.000
_cell.angle_alpha   90.00
_cell.angle_beta   90.00
_cell.angle_gamma   90.00
#
_symmetry.space_group_name_H-M   'P 1'
#
loop_
_entity.id
_entity.type
_entity.pdbx_description
1 polymer ?
#
loop_
_entity_poly.entity_id
_entity_poly.type
_entity_poly.pdbx_seq_one_letter_code
_entity_poly.pdbx_strand_id
1 'polypeptide(L)'
;MMNKLAAANTYIQKHKETVRNRPLFHFTPEIGWMNDPNGFSFYQGEYHLFYQYNPYDIVWNDMHWGHATTNDFVNWHHKPVALANDKLYDANGCFSGSAIEKDGKLFLMYTGHLDPNMGFDKDESQIIEHQCLAFSEDGIQFEKYQKNPIIGEKELPEGYMMCDFRDPKVLEVDGVYFCVLAVRNAERRGEIIMFQSLNLFDWTFHSSIYQSKFDENMMLECPDLFRVDGKDVLIFSIMPCDPKFQGEVIHKTAYVIGEMDYEKGSFELEHQGLLDYGHNFYAPQSTEGKNGERIVIGWMQRWNQAAPPRDYGFNGMMSLPRVLTLKDNKLIQRPIREIDSYFGHRTIHKNATLKMNETIDFHGGKAAYLRVNASILEKQKFQLELNKSEDKATRIHVDVENAMISFTSDYGESSQIDISECCNALQEEVALEVFIDLHSIEVFINSGEKVLSFTAYDQEKGTGISIRGLSQATLKEIVYATSEG
;
A
#
# COMPACT_ATOMS: atom_id res chain seq x y z
N MET A 1 -10.90 -8.79 34.73
CA MET A 1 -10.25 -9.25 33.47
C MET A 1 -9.48 -8.06 32.90
N MET A 2 -8.25 -8.27 32.45
CA MET A 2 -7.50 -7.24 31.71
C MET A 2 -8.25 -6.97 30.39
N ASN A 3 -8.45 -5.72 30.00
CA ASN A 3 -9.09 -5.45 28.71
C ASN A 3 -8.17 -5.88 27.55
N LYS A 4 -8.71 -6.19 26.38
CA LYS A 4 -7.94 -6.69 25.23
C LYS A 4 -6.83 -5.70 24.81
N LEU A 5 -7.10 -4.40 24.85
CA LEU A 5 -6.13 -3.35 24.51
C LEU A 5 -4.90 -3.39 25.45
N ALA A 6 -5.12 -3.47 26.76
CA ALA A 6 -4.03 -3.58 27.73
C ALA A 6 -3.29 -4.92 27.62
N ALA A 7 -3.98 -6.00 27.26
CA ALA A 7 -3.38 -7.31 27.01
C ALA A 7 -2.42 -7.26 25.81
N ALA A 8 -2.86 -6.68 24.69
CA ALA A 8 -2.05 -6.52 23.48
C ALA A 8 -0.77 -5.71 23.78
N ASN A 9 -0.91 -4.54 24.38
CA ASN A 9 0.24 -3.70 24.75
C ASN A 9 1.22 -4.41 25.70
N THR A 10 0.70 -5.17 26.67
CA THR A 10 1.54 -5.95 27.59
C THR A 10 2.29 -7.07 26.86
N TYR A 11 1.63 -7.73 25.93
CA TYR A 11 2.24 -8.80 25.13
C TYR A 11 3.38 -8.25 24.26
N ILE A 12 3.14 -7.15 23.56
CA ILE A 12 4.14 -6.48 22.73
C ILE A 12 5.39 -6.14 23.56
N GLN A 13 5.21 -5.48 24.71
CA GLN A 13 6.34 -5.07 25.54
C GLN A 13 7.20 -6.24 26.04
N LYS A 14 6.61 -7.42 26.22
CA LYS A 14 7.34 -8.63 26.65
C LYS A 14 8.13 -9.31 25.53
N HIS A 15 7.70 -9.17 24.28
CA HIS A 15 8.21 -10.00 23.18
C HIS A 15 8.92 -9.21 22.07
N LYS A 16 8.80 -7.88 22.00
CA LYS A 16 9.38 -7.05 20.94
C LYS A 16 10.88 -7.21 20.74
N GLU A 17 11.61 -7.49 21.80
CA GLU A 17 13.07 -7.69 21.75
C GLU A 17 13.48 -9.01 21.07
N THR A 18 12.53 -9.90 20.79
CA THR A 18 12.79 -11.15 20.08
C THR A 18 12.79 -11.01 18.57
N VAL A 19 12.31 -9.86 18.06
CA VAL A 19 12.17 -9.61 16.62
C VAL A 19 13.53 -9.41 15.96
N ARG A 20 13.72 -10.02 14.79
CA ARG A 20 14.99 -10.05 14.04
C ARG A 20 14.76 -9.69 12.57
N ASN A 21 15.87 -9.39 11.89
CA ASN A 21 15.90 -9.21 10.43
C ASN A 21 14.86 -8.20 9.93
N ARG A 22 14.66 -7.08 10.65
CA ARG A 22 13.82 -5.99 10.19
C ARG A 22 14.39 -5.33 8.96
N PRO A 23 13.56 -4.90 8.02
CA PRO A 23 13.94 -3.91 7.03
C PRO A 23 14.59 -2.69 7.69
N LEU A 24 15.44 -2.01 6.96
CA LEU A 24 16.22 -0.90 7.50
C LEU A 24 15.49 0.44 7.40
N PHE A 25 14.67 0.61 6.37
CA PHE A 25 13.89 1.84 6.16
C PHE A 25 12.40 1.62 5.86
N HIS A 26 11.97 0.39 5.51
CA HIS A 26 10.54 0.10 5.40
C HIS A 26 9.93 -0.12 6.77
N PHE A 27 8.76 0.47 6.99
CA PHE A 27 8.05 0.33 8.25
C PHE A 27 7.48 -1.09 8.43
N THR A 28 7.70 -1.67 9.61
CA THR A 28 7.19 -3.00 10.03
C THR A 28 6.49 -2.90 11.37
N PRO A 29 5.60 -3.83 11.74
CA PRO A 29 5.00 -3.85 13.07
C PRO A 29 6.08 -4.10 14.15
N GLU A 30 5.83 -3.69 15.37
CA GLU A 30 6.75 -3.92 16.49
C GLU A 30 6.96 -5.42 16.76
N ILE A 31 5.93 -6.25 16.53
CA ILE A 31 5.90 -7.71 16.56
C ILE A 31 4.65 -8.20 15.85
N GLY A 32 4.60 -9.45 15.40
CA GLY A 32 3.38 -10.08 14.91
C GLY A 32 3.05 -9.74 13.45
N TRP A 33 1.77 -9.78 13.10
CA TRP A 33 1.26 -9.58 11.75
C TRP A 33 0.81 -8.14 11.50
N MET A 34 1.09 -7.63 10.31
CA MET A 34 0.57 -6.37 9.77
C MET A 34 0.06 -6.57 8.34
N ASN A 35 -1.08 -5.95 8.02
CA ASN A 35 -1.52 -5.77 6.63
C ASN A 35 -1.91 -4.30 6.39
N ASP A 36 -3.10 -3.99 5.93
CA ASP A 36 -3.55 -2.69 5.42
C ASP A 36 -3.12 -1.49 6.27
N PRO A 37 -2.55 -0.44 5.69
CA PRO A 37 -2.48 0.85 6.33
C PRO A 37 -3.90 1.38 6.59
N ASN A 38 -4.11 1.98 7.75
CA ASN A 38 -5.38 2.53 8.19
C ASN A 38 -5.18 3.92 8.74
N GLY A 39 -6.22 4.75 8.69
CA GLY A 39 -6.21 6.04 9.37
C GLY A 39 -5.01 6.93 9.08
N PHE A 40 -4.37 6.76 7.91
CA PHE A 40 -3.19 7.56 7.55
C PHE A 40 -3.57 9.03 7.48
N SER A 41 -2.97 9.85 8.35
CA SER A 41 -3.38 11.23 8.57
C SER A 41 -2.22 12.09 9.10
N PHE A 42 -2.31 13.41 8.88
CA PHE A 42 -1.44 14.39 9.53
C PHE A 42 -2.24 15.07 10.65
N TYR A 43 -1.81 14.92 11.89
CA TYR A 43 -2.51 15.44 13.05
C TYR A 43 -1.53 15.92 14.14
N GLN A 44 -1.78 17.10 14.72
CA GLN A 44 -0.93 17.73 15.75
C GLN A 44 0.57 17.77 15.42
N GLY A 45 0.91 17.92 14.14
CA GLY A 45 2.28 18.11 13.67
C GLY A 45 3.05 16.83 13.37
N GLU A 46 2.45 15.65 13.52
CA GLU A 46 3.02 14.36 13.14
C GLU A 46 2.13 13.64 12.11
N TYR A 47 2.73 12.78 11.28
CA TYR A 47 1.98 11.81 10.50
C TYR A 47 1.65 10.62 11.37
N HIS A 48 0.39 10.24 11.41
CA HIS A 48 -0.12 9.06 12.10
C HIS A 48 -0.41 7.97 11.07
N LEU A 49 0.11 6.79 11.30
CA LEU A 49 -0.18 5.59 10.54
C LEU A 49 -0.75 4.54 11.50
N PHE A 50 -1.98 4.16 11.26
CA PHE A 50 -2.55 2.96 11.87
C PHE A 50 -2.47 1.83 10.86
N TYR A 51 -2.64 0.59 11.34
CA TYR A 51 -2.57 -0.57 10.46
C TYR A 51 -3.30 -1.76 11.06
N GLN A 52 -3.81 -2.62 10.21
CA GLN A 52 -4.37 -3.91 10.60
C GLN A 52 -3.30 -4.72 11.32
N TYR A 53 -3.60 -5.22 12.52
CA TYR A 53 -2.59 -5.73 13.42
C TYR A 53 -3.02 -6.93 14.25
N ASN A 54 -2.27 -8.03 14.16
CA ASN A 54 -2.31 -9.12 15.15
C ASN A 54 -0.99 -9.12 15.93
N PRO A 55 -0.96 -8.66 17.20
CA PRO A 55 0.27 -8.65 18.00
C PRO A 55 0.74 -10.01 18.46
N TYR A 56 -0.10 -11.04 18.41
CA TYR A 56 0.12 -12.33 19.09
C TYR A 56 0.80 -13.38 18.21
N ASP A 57 0.68 -13.30 16.90
CA ASP A 57 1.30 -14.22 15.94
C ASP A 57 1.62 -13.50 14.61
N ILE A 58 2.46 -14.11 13.79
CA ILE A 58 2.84 -13.63 12.45
C ILE A 58 1.84 -14.00 11.35
N VAL A 59 0.64 -14.39 11.70
CA VAL A 59 -0.47 -14.73 10.80
C VAL A 59 -1.67 -13.83 11.04
N TRP A 60 -2.46 -13.62 9.99
CA TRP A 60 -3.70 -12.87 10.08
C TRP A 60 -4.68 -13.52 11.06
N ASN A 61 -5.08 -12.84 12.10
CA ASN A 61 -6.09 -13.22 13.08
C ASN A 61 -6.29 -12.08 14.09
N ASP A 62 -7.38 -12.09 14.85
CA ASP A 62 -7.66 -11.22 16.02
C ASP A 62 -7.31 -9.74 15.78
N MET A 63 -7.86 -9.16 14.69
CA MET A 63 -7.44 -7.85 14.18
C MET A 63 -7.69 -6.70 15.16
N HIS A 64 -6.60 -6.04 15.49
CA HIS A 64 -6.49 -4.77 16.19
C HIS A 64 -6.08 -3.68 15.20
N TRP A 65 -6.01 -2.44 15.65
CA TRP A 65 -5.26 -1.39 14.96
C TRP A 65 -3.97 -1.09 15.70
N GLY A 66 -2.84 -1.43 15.08
CA GLY A 66 -1.54 -0.93 15.50
C GLY A 66 -1.41 0.56 15.18
N HIS A 67 -0.43 1.24 15.76
CA HIS A 67 -0.25 2.68 15.60
C HIS A 67 1.23 3.05 15.61
N ALA A 68 1.62 3.95 14.73
CA ALA A 68 2.94 4.59 14.70
C ALA A 68 2.84 6.03 14.22
N THR A 69 3.82 6.86 14.58
CA THR A 69 3.96 8.23 14.08
C THR A 69 5.33 8.48 13.48
N THR A 70 5.40 9.49 12.62
CA THR A 70 6.65 9.95 12.02
C THR A 70 6.56 11.43 11.63
N ASN A 71 7.72 12.08 11.51
CA ASN A 71 7.83 13.43 10.95
C ASN A 71 8.51 13.45 9.59
N ASP A 72 9.15 12.34 9.20
CA ASP A 72 10.04 12.25 8.03
C ASP A 72 9.87 10.94 7.22
N PHE A 73 8.93 10.08 7.60
CA PHE A 73 8.64 8.78 6.96
C PHE A 73 9.82 7.78 6.92
N VAL A 74 10.96 8.13 7.51
CA VAL A 74 12.14 7.28 7.65
C VAL A 74 12.24 6.77 9.08
N ASN A 75 12.04 7.68 10.03
CA ASN A 75 12.08 7.38 11.46
C ASN A 75 10.66 7.24 12.01
N TRP A 76 10.25 6.01 12.29
CA TRP A 76 8.94 5.68 12.82
C TRP A 76 8.97 5.41 14.31
N HIS A 77 7.96 5.90 15.02
CA HIS A 77 7.79 5.75 16.47
C HIS A 77 6.53 4.94 16.75
N HIS A 78 6.69 3.69 17.14
CA HIS A 78 5.56 2.87 17.56
C HIS A 78 4.87 3.47 18.78
N LYS A 79 3.55 3.49 18.75
CA LYS A 79 2.65 3.95 19.79
C LYS A 79 1.88 2.76 20.37
N PRO A 80 1.18 2.92 21.50
CA PRO A 80 0.26 1.90 21.99
C PRO A 80 -0.76 1.51 20.92
N VAL A 81 -1.22 0.25 20.94
CA VAL A 81 -2.32 -0.23 20.09
C VAL A 81 -3.52 0.70 20.24
N ALA A 82 -4.07 1.19 19.12
CA ALA A 82 -5.14 2.18 19.12
C ALA A 82 -6.52 1.56 19.36
N LEU A 83 -6.82 0.44 18.68
CA LEU A 83 -8.10 -0.26 18.78
C LEU A 83 -7.89 -1.75 18.99
N ALA A 84 -8.72 -2.34 19.85
CA ALA A 84 -8.84 -3.78 20.03
C ALA A 84 -10.29 -4.21 19.81
N ASN A 85 -10.53 -5.42 19.34
CA ASN A 85 -11.84 -6.00 19.09
C ASN A 85 -12.53 -6.43 20.40
N ASP A 86 -12.87 -5.46 21.25
CA ASP A 86 -13.34 -5.63 22.63
C ASP A 86 -14.82 -5.36 22.85
N LYS A 87 -15.58 -5.10 21.77
CA LYS A 87 -17.03 -4.85 21.80
C LYS A 87 -17.78 -5.94 21.03
N LEU A 88 -19.09 -6.04 21.31
CA LEU A 88 -19.94 -7.01 20.62
C LEU A 88 -20.03 -6.76 19.12
N TYR A 89 -19.94 -5.51 18.69
CA TYR A 89 -20.05 -5.12 17.30
C TYR A 89 -18.72 -5.24 16.52
N ASP A 90 -17.61 -5.56 17.18
CA ASP A 90 -16.31 -5.83 16.54
C ASP A 90 -15.62 -7.07 17.12
N ALA A 91 -16.39 -8.02 17.63
CA ALA A 91 -15.87 -9.14 18.41
C ALA A 91 -14.88 -10.04 17.65
N ASN A 92 -14.94 -10.05 16.31
CA ASN A 92 -14.06 -10.83 15.43
C ASN A 92 -13.03 -10.00 14.69
N GLY A 93 -12.98 -8.67 14.91
CA GLY A 93 -11.95 -7.80 14.38
C GLY A 93 -12.34 -6.34 14.27
N CYS A 94 -11.36 -5.45 14.44
CA CYS A 94 -11.40 -4.07 13.98
C CYS A 94 -10.78 -4.04 12.59
N PHE A 95 -11.61 -4.10 11.52
CA PHE A 95 -11.14 -4.13 10.15
C PHE A 95 -10.79 -2.73 9.64
N SER A 96 -10.38 -2.64 8.39
CA SER A 96 -9.80 -1.43 7.81
C SER A 96 -10.74 -0.23 7.84
N GLY A 97 -10.15 0.95 7.73
CA GLY A 97 -10.84 2.22 7.77
C GLY A 97 -9.89 3.41 7.75
N SER A 98 -10.39 4.61 7.96
CA SER A 98 -9.66 5.87 7.79
C SER A 98 -9.73 6.77 9.01
N ALA A 99 -9.03 7.91 8.94
CA ALA A 99 -9.07 8.96 9.96
C ALA A 99 -9.47 10.30 9.36
N ILE A 100 -10.08 11.14 10.18
CA ILE A 100 -10.38 12.53 9.87
C ILE A 100 -10.29 13.38 11.13
N GLU A 101 -9.75 14.61 11.01
CA GLU A 101 -9.78 15.59 12.09
C GLU A 101 -11.12 16.35 12.08
N LYS A 102 -11.70 16.53 13.25
CA LYS A 102 -12.86 17.40 13.46
C LYS A 102 -12.80 18.03 14.84
N ASP A 103 -12.95 19.35 14.89
CA ASP A 103 -13.00 20.12 16.15
C ASP A 103 -11.80 19.85 17.10
N GLY A 104 -10.60 19.67 16.53
CA GLY A 104 -9.37 19.41 17.27
C GLY A 104 -9.23 17.98 17.79
N LYS A 105 -10.09 17.05 17.35
CA LYS A 105 -10.03 15.62 17.69
C LYS A 105 -9.75 14.79 16.43
N LEU A 106 -8.97 13.75 16.60
CA LEU A 106 -8.78 12.75 15.56
C LEU A 106 -9.84 11.66 15.68
N PHE A 107 -10.67 11.50 14.65
CA PHE A 107 -11.67 10.45 14.54
C PHE A 107 -11.14 9.32 13.67
N LEU A 108 -11.34 8.08 14.11
CA LEU A 108 -11.10 6.86 13.36
C LEU A 108 -12.45 6.24 13.00
N MET A 109 -12.73 6.09 11.73
CA MET A 109 -13.87 5.32 11.24
C MET A 109 -13.37 3.99 10.72
N TYR A 110 -13.88 2.88 11.25
CA TYR A 110 -13.39 1.54 11.00
C TYR A 110 -14.54 0.54 10.84
N THR A 111 -14.26 -0.60 10.23
CA THR A 111 -15.23 -1.67 10.10
C THR A 111 -15.18 -2.58 11.31
N GLY A 112 -16.31 -2.70 12.01
CA GLY A 112 -16.54 -3.74 13.01
C GLY A 112 -16.94 -5.02 12.33
N HIS A 113 -16.16 -6.09 12.52
CA HIS A 113 -16.37 -7.37 11.87
C HIS A 113 -16.90 -8.43 12.84
N LEU A 114 -17.96 -9.11 12.40
CA LEU A 114 -18.55 -10.26 13.07
C LEU A 114 -18.55 -11.45 12.11
N ASP A 115 -17.87 -12.51 12.48
CA ASP A 115 -17.87 -13.81 11.82
C ASP A 115 -17.89 -14.92 12.88
N PRO A 116 -19.06 -15.43 13.27
CA PRO A 116 -19.18 -16.45 14.32
C PRO A 116 -18.38 -17.72 14.05
N ASN A 117 -18.10 -18.02 12.80
CA ASN A 117 -17.43 -19.24 12.35
C ASN A 117 -15.93 -19.03 12.05
N MET A 118 -15.42 -17.81 12.16
CA MET A 118 -13.99 -17.46 11.98
C MET A 118 -13.36 -18.07 10.71
N GLY A 119 -14.09 -18.09 9.59
CA GLY A 119 -13.61 -18.59 8.30
C GLY A 119 -13.65 -20.12 8.12
N PHE A 120 -14.06 -20.90 9.11
CA PHE A 120 -14.12 -22.37 8.98
C PHE A 120 -15.30 -22.88 8.15
N ASP A 121 -16.36 -22.12 8.08
CA ASP A 121 -17.52 -22.42 7.24
C ASP A 121 -18.16 -21.07 6.88
N LYS A 122 -17.79 -20.50 5.72
CA LYS A 122 -18.25 -19.17 5.33
C LYS A 122 -19.72 -19.19 4.95
N ASP A 123 -20.57 -19.21 5.96
CA ASP A 123 -21.97 -18.81 5.78
C ASP A 123 -22.02 -17.29 5.73
N GLU A 124 -21.97 -16.73 4.51
CA GLU A 124 -22.01 -15.29 4.28
C GLU A 124 -23.22 -14.62 4.97
N SER A 125 -24.30 -15.35 5.23
CA SER A 125 -25.50 -14.82 5.91
C SER A 125 -25.29 -14.50 7.40
N GLN A 126 -24.20 -15.00 8.00
CA GLN A 126 -23.84 -14.77 9.40
C GLN A 126 -22.73 -13.74 9.57
N ILE A 127 -22.06 -13.36 8.48
CA ILE A 127 -21.01 -12.35 8.50
C ILE A 127 -21.68 -10.98 8.45
N ILE A 128 -21.30 -10.11 9.39
CA ILE A 128 -21.78 -8.74 9.46
C ILE A 128 -20.59 -7.80 9.53
N GLU A 129 -20.55 -6.88 8.58
CA GLU A 129 -19.60 -5.78 8.54
C GLU A 129 -20.37 -4.47 8.62
N HIS A 130 -20.03 -3.64 9.59
CA HIS A 130 -20.68 -2.36 9.81
C HIS A 130 -19.68 -1.31 10.28
N GLN A 131 -19.99 -0.03 10.11
CA GLN A 131 -19.02 1.01 10.35
C GLN A 131 -19.13 1.55 11.77
N CYS A 132 -18.00 1.70 12.40
CA CYS A 132 -17.83 2.13 13.78
C CYS A 132 -16.92 3.36 13.85
N LEU A 133 -17.07 4.12 14.92
CA LEU A 133 -16.31 5.35 15.18
C LEU A 133 -15.56 5.26 16.50
N ALA A 134 -14.32 5.74 16.52
CA ALA A 134 -13.55 6.03 17.72
C ALA A 134 -12.93 7.42 17.59
N PHE A 135 -12.54 8.07 18.68
CA PHE A 135 -11.94 9.39 18.65
C PHE A 135 -10.90 9.58 19.75
N SER A 136 -10.01 10.53 19.53
CA SER A 136 -8.93 10.91 20.45
C SER A 136 -8.73 12.43 20.45
N GLU A 137 -8.37 12.98 21.60
CA GLU A 137 -7.94 14.37 21.74
C GLU A 137 -6.42 14.53 21.64
N ASP A 138 -5.68 13.47 21.95
CA ASP A 138 -4.20 13.47 21.98
C ASP A 138 -3.59 12.67 20.82
N GLY A 139 -4.43 12.06 19.94
CA GLY A 139 -4.01 11.20 18.84
C GLY A 139 -3.43 9.86 19.29
N ILE A 140 -3.41 9.53 20.58
CA ILE A 140 -2.76 8.33 21.13
C ILE A 140 -3.76 7.41 21.82
N GLN A 141 -4.65 7.96 22.65
CA GLN A 141 -5.67 7.19 23.37
C GLN A 141 -7.02 7.39 22.70
N PHE A 142 -7.60 6.30 22.21
CA PHE A 142 -8.85 6.32 21.48
C PHE A 142 -10.00 5.75 22.32
N GLU A 143 -11.13 6.46 22.31
CA GLU A 143 -12.39 6.03 22.90
C GLU A 143 -13.37 5.65 21.78
N LYS A 144 -13.92 4.44 21.84
CA LYS A 144 -14.96 3.98 20.92
C LYS A 144 -16.28 4.67 21.21
N TYR A 145 -16.93 5.18 20.15
CA TYR A 145 -18.21 5.88 20.29
C TYR A 145 -19.28 4.97 20.90
N GLN A 146 -20.03 5.47 21.87
CA GLN A 146 -20.96 4.67 22.67
C GLN A 146 -22.17 4.16 21.86
N LYS A 147 -22.50 4.83 20.74
CA LYS A 147 -23.63 4.46 19.89
C LYS A 147 -23.20 3.71 18.62
N ASN A 148 -22.02 3.12 18.60
CA ASN A 148 -21.62 2.24 17.51
C ASN A 148 -22.55 1.02 17.39
N PRO A 149 -22.77 0.50 16.15
CA PRO A 149 -22.29 1.01 14.87
C PRO A 149 -23.04 2.28 14.41
N ILE A 150 -22.36 3.13 13.61
CA ILE A 150 -22.94 4.36 13.07
C ILE A 150 -23.48 4.21 11.64
N ILE A 151 -23.01 3.21 10.88
CA ILE A 151 -23.60 2.77 9.61
C ILE A 151 -23.71 1.25 9.66
N GLY A 152 -24.87 0.71 9.45
CA GLY A 152 -25.15 -0.73 9.48
C GLY A 152 -26.29 -1.11 8.55
N GLU A 153 -26.94 -2.23 8.85
CA GLU A 153 -28.00 -2.79 8.03
C GLU A 153 -29.15 -1.81 7.75
N LYS A 154 -29.45 -0.91 8.69
CA LYS A 154 -30.57 0.06 8.54
C LYS A 154 -30.27 1.15 7.53
N GLU A 155 -29.00 1.55 7.44
CA GLU A 155 -28.51 2.62 6.56
C GLU A 155 -28.13 2.07 5.18
N LEU A 156 -27.84 0.76 5.06
CA LEU A 156 -27.49 0.09 3.81
C LEU A 156 -28.74 -0.19 2.98
N PRO A 157 -28.85 0.28 1.73
CA PRO A 157 -30.00 -0.03 0.87
C PRO A 157 -30.13 -1.52 0.58
N GLU A 158 -31.37 -1.94 0.27
CA GLU A 158 -31.63 -3.29 -0.24
C GLU A 158 -30.82 -3.59 -1.49
N GLY A 159 -30.34 -4.82 -1.63
CA GLY A 159 -29.53 -5.26 -2.77
C GLY A 159 -28.03 -5.24 -2.54
N TYR A 160 -27.57 -4.82 -1.36
CA TYR A 160 -26.17 -4.92 -0.95
C TYR A 160 -25.97 -5.97 0.14
N MET A 161 -24.76 -6.54 0.20
CA MET A 161 -24.41 -7.64 1.08
C MET A 161 -23.66 -7.16 2.33
N MET A 162 -24.23 -7.39 3.52
CA MET A 162 -23.61 -7.02 4.79
C MET A 162 -22.27 -7.74 5.07
N CYS A 163 -22.04 -8.89 4.45
CA CYS A 163 -20.79 -9.65 4.61
C CYS A 163 -19.60 -9.07 3.85
N ASP A 164 -19.82 -8.09 2.99
CA ASP A 164 -18.81 -7.38 2.22
C ASP A 164 -19.11 -5.88 2.19
N PHE A 165 -19.28 -5.28 3.36
CA PHE A 165 -19.58 -3.86 3.53
C PHE A 165 -18.57 -3.20 4.45
N ARG A 166 -17.41 -2.76 3.90
CA ARG A 166 -16.23 -2.40 4.70
C ARG A 166 -15.38 -1.28 4.13
N ASP A 167 -14.31 -0.97 4.87
CA ASP A 167 -13.19 -0.09 4.52
C ASP A 167 -13.62 1.38 4.30
N PRO A 168 -14.22 2.03 5.32
CA PRO A 168 -14.69 3.41 5.19
C PRO A 168 -13.54 4.40 5.00
N LYS A 169 -13.61 5.21 3.93
CA LYS A 169 -12.77 6.38 3.75
C LYS A 169 -13.62 7.64 3.86
N VAL A 170 -13.34 8.42 4.89
CA VAL A 170 -14.03 9.68 5.17
C VAL A 170 -13.25 10.86 4.59
N LEU A 171 -13.97 11.80 4.00
CA LEU A 171 -13.47 13.09 3.53
C LEU A 171 -14.51 14.19 3.82
N GLU A 172 -14.05 15.44 3.90
CA GLU A 172 -14.92 16.61 4.04
C GLU A 172 -14.84 17.46 2.79
N VAL A 173 -15.98 17.86 2.27
CA VAL A 173 -16.10 18.77 1.13
C VAL A 173 -17.19 19.81 1.47
N ASP A 174 -16.81 21.08 1.50
CA ASP A 174 -17.70 22.23 1.73
C ASP A 174 -18.58 22.08 3.01
N GLY A 175 -18.02 21.51 4.08
CA GLY A 175 -18.69 21.31 5.37
C GLY A 175 -19.64 20.11 5.43
N VAL A 176 -19.64 19.26 4.40
CA VAL A 176 -20.36 17.98 4.36
C VAL A 176 -19.32 16.86 4.42
N TYR A 177 -19.54 15.88 5.29
CA TYR A 177 -18.73 14.68 5.35
C TYR A 177 -19.27 13.63 4.38
N PHE A 178 -18.38 13.06 3.59
CA PHE A 178 -18.66 11.93 2.71
C PHE A 178 -17.84 10.72 3.18
N CYS A 179 -18.43 9.54 3.04
CA CYS A 179 -17.75 8.28 3.33
C CYS A 179 -17.90 7.34 2.14
N VAL A 180 -16.80 6.99 1.49
CA VAL A 180 -16.81 5.95 0.47
C VAL A 180 -16.52 4.60 1.10
N LEU A 181 -17.22 3.55 0.66
CA LEU A 181 -17.22 2.21 1.23
C LEU A 181 -17.21 1.18 0.12
N ALA A 182 -16.45 0.12 0.34
CA ALA A 182 -16.51 -1.07 -0.48
C ALA A 182 -17.72 -1.91 -0.13
N VAL A 183 -18.44 -2.40 -1.14
CA VAL A 183 -19.57 -3.30 -0.94
C VAL A 183 -19.71 -4.26 -2.12
N ARG A 184 -20.31 -5.42 -1.87
CA ARG A 184 -20.75 -6.32 -2.94
C ARG A 184 -22.26 -6.25 -3.09
N ASN A 185 -22.74 -6.11 -4.33
CA ASN A 185 -24.16 -6.07 -4.63
C ASN A 185 -24.78 -7.47 -4.77
N ALA A 186 -26.11 -7.53 -4.95
CA ALA A 186 -26.85 -8.78 -5.10
C ALA A 186 -26.44 -9.61 -6.33
N GLU A 187 -25.84 -8.97 -7.36
CA GLU A 187 -25.26 -9.64 -8.53
C GLU A 187 -23.84 -10.13 -8.27
N ARG A 188 -23.38 -10.04 -7.02
CA ARG A 188 -22.04 -10.42 -6.55
C ARG A 188 -20.89 -9.62 -7.18
N ARG A 189 -21.15 -8.38 -7.59
CA ARG A 189 -20.15 -7.44 -8.12
C ARG A 189 -19.71 -6.47 -7.05
N GLY A 190 -18.43 -6.16 -7.01
CA GLY A 190 -17.91 -5.12 -6.16
C GLY A 190 -18.33 -3.73 -6.64
N GLU A 191 -18.77 -2.93 -5.68
CA GLU A 191 -19.12 -1.52 -5.88
C GLU A 191 -18.44 -0.66 -4.83
N ILE A 192 -18.25 0.61 -5.15
CA ILE A 192 -17.88 1.64 -4.19
C ILE A 192 -19.08 2.57 -4.07
N ILE A 193 -19.64 2.62 -2.87
CA ILE A 193 -20.81 3.43 -2.53
C ILE A 193 -20.42 4.59 -1.63
N MET A 194 -21.25 5.59 -1.61
CA MET A 194 -21.02 6.82 -0.84
C MET A 194 -22.17 7.09 0.12
N PHE A 195 -21.82 7.42 1.35
CA PHE A 195 -22.69 7.98 2.37
C PHE A 195 -22.36 9.44 2.62
N GLN A 196 -23.30 10.20 3.15
CA GLN A 196 -23.10 11.60 3.55
C GLN A 196 -23.57 11.87 4.98
N SER A 197 -22.93 12.84 5.63
CA SER A 197 -23.25 13.28 6.99
C SER A 197 -22.90 14.75 7.20
N LEU A 198 -23.63 15.43 8.09
CA LEU A 198 -23.30 16.78 8.53
C LEU A 198 -22.49 16.83 9.84
N ASN A 199 -22.31 15.69 10.50
CA ASN A 199 -21.76 15.67 11.87
C ASN A 199 -20.81 14.50 12.17
N LEU A 200 -20.57 13.56 11.25
CA LEU A 200 -19.82 12.29 11.40
C LEU A 200 -20.55 11.16 12.15
N PHE A 201 -21.70 11.43 12.75
CA PHE A 201 -22.40 10.47 13.61
C PHE A 201 -23.67 9.91 12.94
N ASP A 202 -24.38 10.73 12.21
CA ASP A 202 -25.63 10.38 11.52
C ASP A 202 -25.36 10.35 10.02
N TRP A 203 -25.48 9.18 9.41
CA TRP A 203 -25.13 8.94 8.01
C TRP A 203 -26.36 8.55 7.21
N THR A 204 -26.40 8.98 5.98
CA THR A 204 -27.43 8.57 4.99
C THR A 204 -26.76 8.11 3.72
N PHE A 205 -27.27 7.04 3.10
CA PHE A 205 -26.84 6.60 1.79
C PHE A 205 -27.01 7.74 0.78
N HIS A 206 -26.00 7.97 -0.04
CA HIS A 206 -26.00 8.99 -1.06
C HIS A 206 -26.10 8.38 -2.46
N SER A 207 -25.14 7.52 -2.84
CA SER A 207 -25.11 6.96 -4.20
C SER A 207 -24.15 5.76 -4.31
N SER A 208 -24.19 5.09 -5.46
CA SER A 208 -23.09 4.23 -5.95
C SER A 208 -22.25 5.06 -6.92
N ILE A 209 -20.93 5.19 -6.64
CA ILE A 209 -20.04 6.05 -7.43
C ILE A 209 -19.18 5.27 -8.42
N TYR A 210 -18.94 3.98 -8.17
CA TYR A 210 -18.16 3.13 -9.07
C TYR A 210 -18.57 1.68 -8.94
N GLN A 211 -18.79 1.02 -10.07
CA GLN A 211 -19.03 -0.42 -10.14
C GLN A 211 -17.91 -1.10 -10.88
N SER A 212 -17.46 -2.24 -10.34
CA SER A 212 -16.42 -3.06 -10.97
C SER A 212 -16.78 -3.45 -12.40
N LYS A 213 -15.87 -3.20 -13.32
CA LYS A 213 -15.91 -3.70 -14.71
C LYS A 213 -15.21 -5.05 -14.86
N PHE A 214 -14.61 -5.56 -13.78
CA PHE A 214 -14.03 -6.89 -13.71
C PHE A 214 -15.12 -7.96 -13.59
N ASP A 215 -14.72 -9.22 -13.62
CA ASP A 215 -15.64 -10.35 -13.51
C ASP A 215 -16.48 -10.31 -12.23
N GLU A 216 -17.58 -11.08 -12.22
CA GLU A 216 -18.38 -11.36 -11.04
C GLU A 216 -17.51 -11.93 -9.90
N ASN A 217 -17.97 -11.78 -8.65
CA ASN A 217 -17.25 -12.24 -7.45
C ASN A 217 -15.89 -11.55 -7.19
N MET A 218 -15.75 -10.29 -7.62
CA MET A 218 -14.64 -9.42 -7.24
C MET A 218 -15.12 -8.37 -6.26
N MET A 219 -14.36 -8.18 -5.19
CA MET A 219 -14.49 -7.07 -4.24
C MET A 219 -13.53 -5.96 -4.62
N LEU A 220 -13.88 -4.70 -4.30
CA LEU A 220 -13.05 -3.52 -4.48
C LEU A 220 -12.69 -2.97 -3.10
N GLU A 221 -11.72 -3.60 -2.43
CA GLU A 221 -11.34 -3.29 -1.05
C GLU A 221 -10.61 -1.95 -0.91
N CYS A 222 -10.65 -1.38 0.28
CA CYS A 222 -9.89 -0.20 0.70
C CYS A 222 -10.03 0.98 -0.27
N PRO A 223 -11.26 1.45 -0.58
CA PRO A 223 -11.44 2.61 -1.45
C PRO A 223 -10.82 3.86 -0.81
N ASP A 224 -10.13 4.66 -1.61
CA ASP A 224 -9.57 5.93 -1.19
C ASP A 224 -9.88 7.00 -2.24
N LEU A 225 -10.81 7.92 -1.91
CA LEU A 225 -11.22 9.03 -2.77
C LEU A 225 -10.56 10.32 -2.28
N PHE A 226 -9.87 11.01 -3.17
CA PHE A 226 -9.17 12.26 -2.87
C PHE A 226 -9.02 13.13 -4.12
N ARG A 227 -8.68 14.41 -3.90
CA ARG A 227 -8.37 15.34 -4.97
C ARG A 227 -6.86 15.60 -5.06
N VAL A 228 -6.32 15.59 -6.29
CA VAL A 228 -4.92 15.92 -6.58
C VAL A 228 -4.82 16.63 -7.94
N ASP A 229 -4.04 17.73 -8.01
CA ASP A 229 -3.84 18.52 -9.22
C ASP A 229 -5.14 18.88 -9.98
N GLY A 230 -6.22 19.13 -9.23
CA GLY A 230 -7.51 19.56 -9.75
C GLY A 230 -8.43 18.45 -10.25
N LYS A 231 -8.07 17.16 -10.13
CA LYS A 231 -8.90 16.00 -10.48
C LYS A 231 -9.19 15.16 -9.26
N ASP A 232 -10.30 14.43 -9.32
CA ASP A 232 -10.63 13.44 -8.31
C ASP A 232 -10.07 12.07 -8.70
N VAL A 233 -9.46 11.40 -7.73
CA VAL A 233 -8.84 10.08 -7.89
C VAL A 233 -9.48 9.14 -6.90
N LEU A 234 -9.91 7.98 -7.39
CA LEU A 234 -10.40 6.88 -6.57
C LEU A 234 -9.45 5.69 -6.74
N ILE A 235 -8.83 5.27 -5.64
CA ILE A 235 -7.97 4.07 -5.57
C ILE A 235 -8.78 2.94 -4.93
N PHE A 236 -8.54 1.70 -5.34
CA PHE A 236 -9.10 0.50 -4.72
C PHE A 236 -8.24 -0.74 -5.02
N SER A 237 -8.37 -1.75 -4.18
CA SER A 237 -7.66 -3.02 -4.32
C SER A 237 -8.61 -4.15 -4.71
N ILE A 238 -8.22 -4.98 -5.68
CA ILE A 238 -9.07 -5.98 -6.30
C ILE A 238 -8.87 -7.32 -5.60
N MET A 239 -9.91 -7.82 -4.93
CA MET A 239 -9.90 -9.10 -4.24
C MET A 239 -10.95 -10.06 -4.81
N PRO A 240 -10.59 -11.32 -5.13
CA PRO A 240 -11.59 -12.32 -5.50
C PRO A 240 -12.37 -12.78 -4.26
N CYS A 241 -13.69 -12.80 -4.35
CA CYS A 241 -14.54 -13.37 -3.30
C CYS A 241 -14.49 -14.91 -3.28
N ASP A 242 -14.17 -15.55 -4.42
CA ASP A 242 -13.90 -16.99 -4.51
C ASP A 242 -12.38 -17.22 -4.56
N PRO A 243 -11.78 -17.90 -3.56
CA PRO A 243 -10.34 -18.20 -3.54
C PRO A 243 -9.85 -19.04 -4.73
N LYS A 244 -10.75 -19.68 -5.46
CA LYS A 244 -10.40 -20.47 -6.66
C LYS A 244 -10.25 -19.62 -7.90
N PHE A 245 -10.71 -18.38 -7.87
CA PHE A 245 -10.58 -17.48 -9.00
C PHE A 245 -9.12 -17.11 -9.22
N GLN A 246 -8.66 -17.23 -10.48
CA GLN A 246 -7.31 -16.89 -10.91
C GLN A 246 -7.40 -15.86 -12.05
N GLY A 247 -6.62 -14.79 -11.96
CA GLY A 247 -6.62 -13.74 -12.97
C GLY A 247 -5.45 -12.76 -12.79
N GLU A 248 -5.10 -12.04 -13.84
CA GLU A 248 -3.93 -11.15 -13.84
C GLU A 248 -4.08 -9.94 -12.90
N VAL A 249 -5.32 -9.51 -12.64
CA VAL A 249 -5.61 -8.33 -11.81
C VAL A 249 -5.88 -8.65 -10.34
N ILE A 250 -5.85 -9.93 -9.95
CA ILE A 250 -6.09 -10.37 -8.58
C ILE A 250 -5.00 -9.86 -7.65
N HIS A 251 -5.42 -9.32 -6.51
CA HIS A 251 -4.53 -8.68 -5.53
C HIS A 251 -3.71 -7.54 -6.12
N LYS A 252 -4.24 -6.84 -7.12
CA LYS A 252 -3.68 -5.60 -7.65
C LYS A 252 -4.44 -4.40 -7.10
N THR A 253 -3.74 -3.28 -7.03
CA THR A 253 -4.34 -1.98 -6.72
C THR A 253 -4.51 -1.20 -8.01
N ALA A 254 -5.73 -0.73 -8.24
CA ALA A 254 -6.09 0.09 -9.39
C ALA A 254 -6.46 1.51 -8.95
N TYR A 255 -6.45 2.43 -9.90
CA TYR A 255 -6.98 3.77 -9.73
C TYR A 255 -7.84 4.19 -10.92
N VAL A 256 -8.76 5.09 -10.66
CA VAL A 256 -9.50 5.84 -11.68
C VAL A 256 -9.36 7.34 -11.42
N ILE A 257 -9.26 8.10 -12.51
CA ILE A 257 -9.20 9.58 -12.49
C ILE A 257 -10.45 10.10 -13.15
N GLY A 258 -11.04 11.18 -12.62
CA GLY A 258 -12.23 11.80 -13.18
C GLY A 258 -12.65 13.04 -12.42
N GLU A 259 -13.95 13.32 -12.48
CA GLU A 259 -14.61 14.41 -11.75
C GLU A 259 -15.72 13.84 -10.88
N MET A 260 -15.71 14.16 -9.58
CA MET A 260 -16.76 13.80 -8.65
C MET A 260 -17.75 14.95 -8.52
N ASP A 261 -19.01 14.70 -8.87
CA ASP A 261 -20.12 15.59 -8.55
C ASP A 261 -20.71 15.16 -7.19
N TYR A 262 -20.29 15.82 -6.11
CA TYR A 262 -20.71 15.50 -4.75
C TYR A 262 -22.19 15.79 -4.48
N GLU A 263 -22.82 16.70 -5.22
CA GLU A 263 -24.26 16.99 -5.08
C GLU A 263 -25.10 15.87 -5.67
N LYS A 264 -24.73 15.38 -6.86
CA LYS A 264 -25.44 14.27 -7.54
C LYS A 264 -25.00 12.89 -7.10
N GLY A 265 -23.82 12.78 -6.46
CA GLY A 265 -23.23 11.50 -6.11
C GLY A 265 -22.79 10.69 -7.34
N SER A 266 -22.16 11.33 -8.34
CA SER A 266 -21.74 10.67 -9.56
C SER A 266 -20.26 10.95 -9.86
N PHE A 267 -19.53 9.90 -10.29
CA PHE A 267 -18.14 10.00 -10.69
C PHE A 267 -18.03 9.84 -12.22
N GLU A 268 -17.59 10.90 -12.90
CA GLU A 268 -17.35 10.87 -14.35
C GLU A 268 -15.91 10.41 -14.61
N LEU A 269 -15.74 9.17 -15.06
CA LEU A 269 -14.46 8.53 -15.28
C LEU A 269 -13.79 9.02 -16.58
N GLU A 270 -12.55 9.48 -16.49
CA GLU A 270 -11.72 9.91 -17.62
C GLU A 270 -10.61 8.92 -17.95
N HIS A 271 -9.95 8.36 -16.92
CA HIS A 271 -8.81 7.45 -17.08
C HIS A 271 -8.79 6.38 -15.99
N GLN A 272 -8.16 5.25 -16.26
CA GLN A 272 -7.92 4.19 -15.27
C GLN A 272 -6.57 3.51 -15.49
N GLY A 273 -5.97 2.98 -14.42
CA GLY A 273 -4.70 2.27 -14.48
C GLY A 273 -4.41 1.44 -13.23
N LEU A 274 -3.30 0.73 -13.25
CA LEU A 274 -2.76 0.07 -12.05
C LEU A 274 -1.88 1.06 -11.28
N LEU A 275 -2.02 1.06 -9.95
CA LEU A 275 -1.18 1.89 -9.10
C LEU A 275 0.22 1.26 -8.95
N ASP A 276 0.31 -0.07 -8.91
CA ASP A 276 1.57 -0.80 -8.83
C ASP A 276 1.54 -2.03 -9.76
N TYR A 277 2.62 -2.23 -10.49
CA TYR A 277 2.78 -3.33 -11.44
C TYR A 277 3.52 -4.53 -10.85
N GLY A 278 4.09 -4.39 -9.65
CA GLY A 278 4.71 -5.47 -8.90
C GLY A 278 3.69 -6.44 -8.30
N HIS A 279 4.16 -7.37 -7.50
CA HIS A 279 3.29 -8.36 -6.85
C HIS A 279 2.91 -7.98 -5.41
N ASN A 280 3.57 -6.97 -4.85
CA ASN A 280 3.52 -6.71 -3.41
C ASN A 280 3.17 -5.25 -3.11
N PHE A 281 1.98 -4.83 -3.51
CA PHE A 281 1.41 -3.53 -3.15
C PHE A 281 -0.10 -3.65 -3.11
N TYR A 282 -0.69 -3.51 -1.92
CA TYR A 282 -2.11 -3.74 -1.70
C TYR A 282 -2.68 -2.77 -0.66
N ALA A 283 -4.00 -2.55 -0.69
CA ALA A 283 -4.79 -1.80 0.28
C ALA A 283 -4.21 -0.42 0.67
N PRO A 284 -3.72 0.42 -0.27
CA PRO A 284 -3.09 1.68 0.10
C PRO A 284 -4.08 2.67 0.70
N GLN A 285 -3.55 3.55 1.54
CA GLN A 285 -4.24 4.75 1.98
C GLN A 285 -3.42 6.00 1.71
N SER A 286 -4.11 7.10 1.42
CA SER A 286 -3.49 8.39 1.21
C SER A 286 -3.91 9.42 2.25
N THR A 287 -3.03 10.39 2.48
CA THR A 287 -3.30 11.59 3.28
C THR A 287 -2.81 12.82 2.57
N GLU A 288 -3.38 13.97 2.93
CA GLU A 288 -2.77 15.25 2.62
C GLU A 288 -1.59 15.50 3.56
N GLY A 289 -0.45 15.82 3.01
CA GLY A 289 0.76 16.13 3.75
C GLY A 289 0.78 17.59 4.24
N LYS A 290 1.74 17.88 5.11
CA LYS A 290 1.88 19.20 5.75
C LYS A 290 2.07 20.39 4.78
N ASN A 291 2.45 20.11 3.53
CA ASN A 291 2.64 21.14 2.48
C ASN A 291 1.56 21.05 1.38
N GLY A 292 0.48 20.29 1.60
CA GLY A 292 -0.61 20.10 0.65
C GLY A 292 -0.35 19.02 -0.42
N GLU A 293 0.77 18.29 -0.33
CA GLU A 293 1.02 17.14 -1.19
C GLU A 293 0.12 15.96 -0.82
N ARG A 294 -0.28 15.16 -1.81
CA ARG A 294 -0.97 13.89 -1.55
C ARG A 294 0.05 12.77 -1.42
N ILE A 295 0.05 12.09 -0.27
CA ILE A 295 0.99 11.01 0.05
C ILE A 295 0.23 9.71 0.21
N VAL A 296 0.67 8.65 -0.46
CA VAL A 296 0.11 7.29 -0.36
C VAL A 296 1.13 6.32 0.22
N ILE A 297 0.65 5.38 1.02
CA ILE A 297 1.41 4.24 1.53
C ILE A 297 0.56 2.98 1.38
N GLY A 298 1.17 1.84 1.05
CA GLY A 298 0.46 0.57 0.86
C GLY A 298 1.08 -0.58 1.64
N TRP A 299 0.33 -1.63 1.88
CA TRP A 299 0.85 -2.89 2.39
C TRP A 299 1.73 -3.54 1.32
N MET A 300 3.01 -3.72 1.63
CA MET A 300 4.00 -4.24 0.68
C MET A 300 4.03 -5.76 0.68
N GLN A 301 2.87 -6.35 0.59
CA GLN A 301 2.60 -7.78 0.43
C GLN A 301 1.30 -7.98 -0.37
N ARG A 302 0.85 -9.19 -0.44
CA ARG A 302 -0.48 -9.59 -0.94
C ARG A 302 -0.96 -10.83 -0.22
N TRP A 303 -2.24 -11.11 -0.34
CA TRP A 303 -2.82 -12.36 0.17
C TRP A 303 -2.16 -13.58 -0.49
N ASN A 304 -2.07 -14.67 0.26
CA ASN A 304 -1.45 -15.95 -0.18
C ASN A 304 0.06 -15.90 -0.46
N GLN A 305 0.76 -14.85 -0.04
CA GLN A 305 2.22 -14.82 -0.08
C GLN A 305 2.82 -15.72 1.00
N ALA A 306 4.00 -16.30 0.71
CA ALA A 306 4.76 -17.04 1.71
C ALA A 306 5.13 -16.14 2.90
N ALA A 307 4.88 -16.63 4.10
CA ALA A 307 5.25 -15.93 5.32
C ALA A 307 6.78 -15.92 5.52
N PRO A 308 7.33 -14.92 6.23
CA PRO A 308 8.71 -14.95 6.67
C PRO A 308 8.95 -16.12 7.64
N PRO A 309 10.22 -16.51 7.87
CA PRO A 309 10.58 -17.45 8.93
C PRO A 309 10.00 -17.00 10.28
N ARG A 310 9.45 -17.94 11.04
CA ARG A 310 8.76 -17.63 12.32
C ARG A 310 9.67 -16.94 13.34
N ASP A 311 10.96 -17.20 13.29
CA ASP A 311 11.94 -16.59 14.20
C ASP A 311 12.25 -15.12 13.88
N TYR A 312 11.71 -14.56 12.76
CA TYR A 312 11.75 -13.11 12.54
C TYR A 312 10.84 -12.38 13.52
N GLY A 313 9.76 -13.01 13.99
CA GLY A 313 8.84 -12.46 14.98
C GLY A 313 7.90 -11.38 14.41
N PHE A 314 7.96 -11.09 13.12
CA PHE A 314 7.04 -10.16 12.42
C PHE A 314 6.68 -10.68 11.03
N ASN A 315 5.58 -10.20 10.49
CA ASN A 315 5.16 -10.41 9.10
C ASN A 315 4.40 -9.17 8.61
N GLY A 316 4.77 -8.70 7.43
CA GLY A 316 4.23 -7.47 6.85
C GLY A 316 5.18 -6.29 6.96
N MET A 317 5.12 -5.43 5.94
CA MET A 317 5.77 -4.13 5.90
C MET A 317 4.96 -3.17 5.05
N MET A 318 5.16 -1.88 5.23
CA MET A 318 4.62 -0.84 4.35
C MET A 318 5.62 -0.53 3.24
N SER A 319 5.10 -0.10 2.09
CA SER A 319 5.91 0.47 1.01
C SER A 319 6.58 1.77 1.45
N LEU A 320 7.54 2.26 0.68
CA LEU A 320 7.92 3.67 0.79
C LEU A 320 6.68 4.54 0.58
N PRO A 321 6.47 5.58 1.42
CA PRO A 321 5.47 6.58 1.12
C PRO A 321 5.78 7.29 -0.20
N ARG A 322 4.75 7.53 -1.01
CA ARG A 322 4.87 8.07 -2.37
C ARG A 322 4.05 9.34 -2.49
N VAL A 323 4.65 10.39 -3.00
CA VAL A 323 3.95 11.63 -3.37
C VAL A 323 3.26 11.41 -4.71
N LEU A 324 1.97 11.70 -4.75
CA LEU A 324 1.13 11.59 -5.94
C LEU A 324 1.01 12.94 -6.65
N THR A 325 1.13 12.92 -7.97
CA THR A 325 0.86 14.06 -8.86
C THR A 325 0.20 13.55 -10.13
N LEU A 326 -0.43 14.43 -10.90
CA LEU A 326 -0.96 14.08 -12.22
C LEU A 326 -0.08 14.63 -13.34
N LYS A 327 0.07 13.83 -14.38
CA LYS A 327 0.71 14.24 -15.64
C LYS A 327 0.01 13.53 -16.79
N ASP A 328 -0.50 14.29 -17.76
CA ASP A 328 -1.17 13.75 -18.96
C ASP A 328 -2.29 12.73 -18.60
N ASN A 329 -3.13 13.07 -17.63
CA ASN A 329 -4.18 12.21 -17.07
C ASN A 329 -3.67 10.84 -16.52
N LYS A 330 -2.41 10.74 -16.11
CA LYS A 330 -1.83 9.59 -15.44
C LYS A 330 -1.36 9.97 -14.04
N LEU A 331 -1.50 9.04 -13.11
CA LEU A 331 -1.02 9.21 -11.74
C LEU A 331 0.49 8.89 -11.67
N ILE A 332 1.26 9.88 -11.27
CA ILE A 332 2.71 9.78 -11.09
C ILE A 332 3.01 9.60 -9.61
N GLN A 333 3.86 8.66 -9.27
CA GLN A 333 4.20 8.30 -7.91
C GLN A 333 5.70 8.49 -7.68
N ARG A 334 6.08 9.42 -6.84
CA ARG A 334 7.49 9.63 -6.49
C ARG A 334 7.74 9.23 -5.04
N PRO A 335 8.85 8.52 -4.74
CA PRO A 335 9.20 8.27 -3.35
C PRO A 335 9.37 9.61 -2.62
N ILE A 336 9.07 9.61 -1.31
CA ILE A 336 9.33 10.78 -0.47
C ILE A 336 10.80 11.16 -0.51
N ARG A 337 11.11 12.45 -0.47
CA ARG A 337 12.51 12.91 -0.61
C ARG A 337 13.34 12.68 0.65
N GLU A 338 12.71 12.59 1.78
CA GLU A 338 13.32 12.32 3.08
C GLU A 338 14.15 11.02 3.08
N ILE A 339 13.76 10.02 2.25
CA ILE A 339 14.52 8.78 2.08
C ILE A 339 15.94 9.02 1.55
N ASP A 340 16.18 10.12 0.85
CA ASP A 340 17.52 10.46 0.34
C ASP A 340 18.54 10.63 1.47
N SER A 341 18.10 11.05 2.66
CA SER A 341 18.95 11.21 3.84
C SER A 341 19.43 9.88 4.44
N TYR A 342 18.73 8.79 4.13
CA TYR A 342 19.10 7.45 4.58
C TYR A 342 20.35 6.91 3.88
N PHE A 343 20.55 7.33 2.63
CA PHE A 343 21.69 6.88 1.82
C PHE A 343 22.83 7.89 1.89
N GLY A 344 24.02 7.41 2.28
CA GLY A 344 25.22 8.22 2.46
C GLY A 344 25.82 8.71 1.15
N HIS A 345 27.13 8.54 1.00
CA HIS A 345 27.88 9.01 -0.16
C HIS A 345 27.40 8.35 -1.47
N ARG A 346 27.06 9.17 -2.47
CA ARG A 346 26.63 8.71 -3.79
C ARG A 346 27.81 8.61 -4.75
N THR A 347 28.02 7.43 -5.31
CA THR A 347 28.95 7.20 -6.42
C THR A 347 28.21 7.47 -7.74
N ILE A 348 28.81 8.25 -8.64
CA ILE A 348 28.21 8.61 -9.92
C ILE A 348 29.15 8.18 -11.05
N HIS A 349 28.63 7.36 -11.97
CA HIS A 349 29.27 7.03 -13.23
C HIS A 349 28.51 7.68 -14.39
N LYS A 350 29.22 8.37 -15.28
CA LYS A 350 28.61 9.02 -16.47
C LYS A 350 29.11 8.35 -17.74
N ASN A 351 28.21 8.20 -18.71
CA ASN A 351 28.49 7.64 -20.04
C ASN A 351 29.20 6.29 -19.99
N ALA A 352 28.74 5.40 -19.11
CA ALA A 352 29.28 4.07 -19.01
C ALA A 352 28.84 3.22 -20.21
N THR A 353 29.78 2.63 -20.94
CA THR A 353 29.48 1.70 -22.05
C THR A 353 29.76 0.29 -21.62
N LEU A 354 28.80 -0.59 -21.80
CA LEU A 354 28.92 -2.02 -21.55
C LEU A 354 28.88 -2.77 -22.90
N LYS A 355 29.80 -3.67 -23.10
CA LYS A 355 29.70 -4.68 -24.18
C LYS A 355 28.78 -5.83 -23.73
N MET A 356 28.41 -6.67 -24.66
CA MET A 356 27.69 -7.91 -24.35
C MET A 356 28.45 -8.74 -23.30
N ASN A 357 27.76 -9.13 -22.22
CA ASN A 357 28.29 -9.87 -21.05
C ASN A 357 29.29 -9.11 -20.16
N GLU A 358 29.59 -7.85 -20.45
CA GLU A 358 30.38 -7.01 -19.57
C GLU A 358 29.53 -6.55 -18.37
N THR A 359 30.17 -6.47 -17.18
CA THR A 359 29.50 -6.07 -15.94
C THR A 359 30.17 -4.89 -15.27
N ILE A 360 29.35 -4.07 -14.61
CA ILE A 360 29.79 -3.12 -13.60
C ILE A 360 29.27 -3.64 -12.28
N ASP A 361 30.18 -3.97 -11.35
CA ASP A 361 29.83 -4.48 -10.02
C ASP A 361 29.91 -3.37 -8.99
N PHE A 362 28.97 -3.37 -8.04
CA PHE A 362 28.89 -2.44 -6.92
C PHE A 362 29.05 -3.20 -5.60
N HIS A 363 29.66 -2.55 -4.62
CA HIS A 363 29.69 -3.11 -3.28
C HIS A 363 28.28 -3.16 -2.73
N GLY A 364 27.81 -4.37 -2.45
CA GLY A 364 26.49 -4.55 -1.87
C GLY A 364 26.42 -4.13 -0.41
N GLY A 365 25.24 -3.75 0.04
CA GLY A 365 24.90 -3.49 1.43
C GLY A 365 23.55 -4.11 1.76
N LYS A 366 23.14 -4.07 3.02
CA LYS A 366 21.81 -4.54 3.42
C LYS A 366 20.69 -3.67 2.85
N ALA A 367 21.02 -2.39 2.62
CA ALA A 367 20.15 -1.46 1.90
C ALA A 367 20.97 -0.70 0.86
N ALA A 368 20.38 -0.46 -0.31
CA ALA A 368 21.03 0.23 -1.41
C ALA A 368 20.04 1.06 -2.24
N TYR A 369 20.57 2.08 -2.85
CA TYR A 369 19.91 2.90 -3.85
C TYR A 369 20.66 2.80 -5.17
N LEU A 370 19.94 2.59 -6.25
CA LEU A 370 20.51 2.54 -7.59
C LEU A 370 19.61 3.33 -8.55
N ARG A 371 20.16 4.33 -9.25
CA ARG A 371 19.48 4.98 -10.37
C ARG A 371 20.26 4.75 -11.65
N VAL A 372 19.56 4.34 -12.70
CA VAL A 372 20.16 4.09 -14.03
C VAL A 372 19.36 4.83 -15.08
N ASN A 373 20.04 5.68 -15.83
CA ASN A 373 19.47 6.38 -16.99
C ASN A 373 20.10 5.83 -18.27
N ALA A 374 19.28 5.37 -19.20
CA ALA A 374 19.71 4.85 -20.49
C ALA A 374 19.00 5.57 -21.65
N SER A 375 19.69 5.76 -22.79
CA SER A 375 19.09 6.37 -23.98
C SER A 375 18.09 5.40 -24.62
N ILE A 376 16.92 5.88 -25.02
CA ILE A 376 15.94 5.11 -25.80
C ILE A 376 16.20 5.14 -27.29
N LEU A 377 17.08 6.03 -27.75
CA LEU A 377 17.43 6.17 -29.16
C LEU A 377 18.31 5.02 -29.68
N GLU A 378 18.90 4.26 -28.78
CA GLU A 378 19.73 3.09 -29.06
C GLU A 378 18.96 1.80 -28.74
N LYS A 379 19.01 0.84 -29.66
CA LYS A 379 18.44 -0.49 -29.46
C LYS A 379 19.31 -1.32 -28.52
N GLN A 380 19.21 -1.03 -27.23
CA GLN A 380 20.06 -1.63 -26.21
C GLN A 380 19.28 -2.52 -25.24
N LYS A 381 19.99 -3.48 -24.69
CA LYS A 381 19.47 -4.40 -23.69
C LYS A 381 20.48 -4.54 -22.57
N PHE A 382 20.04 -4.40 -21.34
CA PHE A 382 20.86 -4.60 -20.16
C PHE A 382 20.02 -5.16 -19.01
N GLN A 383 20.67 -5.65 -17.97
CA GLN A 383 19.98 -6.10 -16.77
C GLN A 383 20.67 -5.56 -15.52
N LEU A 384 19.86 -5.26 -14.51
CA LEU A 384 20.29 -5.05 -13.15
C LEU A 384 20.21 -6.41 -12.44
N GLU A 385 21.26 -6.83 -11.76
CA GLU A 385 21.29 -8.00 -10.89
C GLU A 385 21.37 -7.50 -9.45
N LEU A 386 20.34 -7.79 -8.66
CA LEU A 386 20.13 -7.30 -7.31
C LEU A 386 20.08 -8.48 -6.34
N ASN A 387 20.42 -8.26 -5.08
CA ASN A 387 20.45 -9.30 -4.05
C ASN A 387 21.25 -10.53 -4.51
N LYS A 388 22.33 -10.30 -5.25
CA LYS A 388 23.09 -11.33 -5.92
C LYS A 388 23.92 -12.13 -4.91
N SER A 389 23.76 -13.44 -4.92
CA SER A 389 24.64 -14.43 -4.31
C SER A 389 25.47 -15.14 -5.38
N GLU A 390 26.13 -16.25 -5.05
CA GLU A 390 26.93 -17.03 -6.02
C GLU A 390 26.06 -17.56 -7.17
N ASP A 391 24.87 -18.13 -6.85
CA ASP A 391 24.02 -18.83 -7.81
C ASP A 391 22.66 -18.14 -8.07
N LYS A 392 22.25 -17.18 -7.24
CA LYS A 392 20.92 -16.58 -7.28
C LYS A 392 20.97 -15.06 -7.38
N ALA A 393 19.98 -14.47 -8.01
CA ALA A 393 19.77 -13.03 -8.06
C ALA A 393 18.32 -12.67 -8.37
N THR A 394 17.95 -11.45 -8.04
CA THR A 394 16.80 -10.78 -8.64
C THR A 394 17.29 -9.96 -9.82
N ARG A 395 16.59 -10.06 -10.96
CA ARG A 395 17.03 -9.42 -12.21
C ARG A 395 15.94 -8.51 -12.76
N ILE A 396 16.33 -7.30 -13.13
CA ILE A 396 15.49 -6.37 -13.89
C ILE A 396 16.09 -6.30 -15.29
N HIS A 397 15.42 -6.91 -16.25
CA HIS A 397 15.82 -6.86 -17.64
C HIS A 397 15.19 -5.66 -18.33
N VAL A 398 15.98 -4.81 -18.92
CA VAL A 398 15.54 -3.65 -19.69
C VAL A 398 15.81 -3.91 -21.17
N ASP A 399 14.75 -4.05 -21.93
CA ASP A 399 14.77 -4.20 -23.38
C ASP A 399 14.23 -2.92 -24.03
N VAL A 400 15.12 -1.98 -24.33
CA VAL A 400 14.75 -0.70 -24.90
C VAL A 400 14.19 -0.89 -26.33
N GLU A 401 14.68 -1.87 -27.08
CA GLU A 401 14.22 -2.14 -28.44
C GLU A 401 12.73 -2.50 -28.50
N ASN A 402 12.26 -3.30 -27.53
CA ASN A 402 10.88 -3.78 -27.46
C ASN A 402 10.03 -2.98 -26.45
N ALA A 403 10.58 -1.93 -25.85
CA ALA A 403 9.92 -1.15 -24.80
C ALA A 403 9.37 -2.03 -23.66
N MET A 404 10.16 -2.98 -23.18
CA MET A 404 9.78 -3.93 -22.14
C MET A 404 10.74 -3.92 -20.96
N ILE A 405 10.17 -4.01 -19.76
CA ILE A 405 10.93 -4.31 -18.53
C ILE A 405 10.38 -5.60 -17.94
N SER A 406 11.27 -6.57 -17.72
CA SER A 406 10.94 -7.83 -17.06
C SER A 406 11.64 -7.90 -15.70
N PHE A 407 10.88 -8.25 -14.67
CA PHE A 407 11.40 -8.59 -13.37
C PHE A 407 11.38 -10.11 -13.21
N THR A 408 12.53 -10.71 -12.90
CA THR A 408 12.64 -12.13 -12.59
C THR A 408 13.42 -12.32 -11.30
N SER A 409 13.00 -13.26 -10.46
CA SER A 409 13.65 -13.48 -9.17
C SER A 409 13.81 -14.97 -8.89
N ASP A 410 15.02 -15.36 -8.51
CA ASP A 410 15.31 -16.71 -8.00
C ASP A 410 14.78 -16.88 -6.55
N TYR A 411 14.31 -15.78 -5.93
CA TYR A 411 13.78 -15.74 -4.56
C TYR A 411 12.26 -15.58 -4.49
N GLY A 412 11.56 -15.48 -5.62
CA GLY A 412 10.14 -15.21 -5.63
C GLY A 412 9.53 -15.14 -7.03
N GLU A 413 8.48 -14.35 -7.15
CA GLU A 413 7.69 -14.24 -8.37
C GLU A 413 8.32 -13.33 -9.43
N SER A 414 7.89 -13.53 -10.66
CA SER A 414 8.34 -12.75 -11.83
C SER A 414 7.18 -11.94 -12.40
N SER A 415 7.48 -10.77 -12.98
CA SER A 415 6.51 -9.95 -13.69
C SER A 415 7.12 -9.30 -14.94
N GLN A 416 6.25 -8.87 -15.86
CA GLN A 416 6.63 -8.18 -17.09
C GLN A 416 5.76 -6.94 -17.29
N ILE A 417 6.36 -5.85 -17.75
CA ILE A 417 5.69 -4.57 -17.94
C ILE A 417 6.03 -4.02 -19.30
N ASP A 418 5.00 -3.65 -20.04
CA ASP A 418 5.11 -2.83 -21.23
C ASP A 418 5.36 -1.36 -20.80
N ILE A 419 6.46 -0.79 -21.26
CA ILE A 419 6.83 0.61 -21.03
C ILE A 419 6.73 1.47 -22.30
N SER A 420 6.09 0.98 -23.35
CA SER A 420 5.96 1.71 -24.63
C SER A 420 5.34 3.09 -24.44
N GLU A 421 4.37 3.22 -23.54
CA GLU A 421 3.76 4.51 -23.21
C GLU A 421 4.69 5.45 -22.47
N CYS A 422 5.70 4.93 -21.77
CA CYS A 422 6.71 5.70 -21.05
C CYS A 422 7.93 6.01 -21.93
N CYS A 423 8.07 5.34 -23.07
CA CYS A 423 9.18 5.47 -24.01
C CYS A 423 8.73 6.13 -25.32
N ASN A 424 7.89 7.16 -25.24
CA ASN A 424 7.46 7.89 -26.44
C ASN A 424 8.60 8.76 -27.01
N ALA A 425 8.45 9.19 -28.27
CA ALA A 425 9.47 9.93 -29.00
C ALA A 425 9.86 11.30 -28.39
N LEU A 426 9.15 11.77 -27.36
CA LEU A 426 9.45 12.99 -26.62
C LEU A 426 10.35 12.74 -25.39
N GLN A 427 10.48 11.49 -24.99
CA GLN A 427 11.39 11.08 -23.91
C GLN A 427 12.65 10.48 -24.54
N GLU A 428 13.81 11.09 -24.29
CA GLU A 428 15.09 10.62 -24.83
C GLU A 428 15.74 9.53 -23.98
N GLU A 429 15.18 9.25 -22.81
CA GLU A 429 15.75 8.35 -21.80
C GLU A 429 14.69 7.48 -21.12
N VAL A 430 15.09 6.27 -20.75
CA VAL A 430 14.44 5.48 -19.74
C VAL A 430 15.24 5.57 -18.44
N ALA A 431 14.57 5.92 -17.35
CA ALA A 431 15.17 6.04 -16.03
C ALA A 431 14.56 5.01 -15.09
N LEU A 432 15.41 4.28 -14.38
CA LEU A 432 15.01 3.39 -13.29
C LEU A 432 15.60 3.92 -11.99
N GLU A 433 14.78 4.12 -10.99
CA GLU A 433 15.17 4.44 -9.62
C GLU A 433 14.78 3.25 -8.74
N VAL A 434 15.75 2.62 -8.11
CA VAL A 434 15.58 1.34 -7.41
C VAL A 434 16.00 1.50 -5.95
N PHE A 435 15.08 1.18 -5.05
CA PHE A 435 15.33 1.10 -3.61
C PHE A 435 15.35 -0.37 -3.20
N ILE A 436 16.41 -0.77 -2.54
CA ILE A 436 16.67 -2.14 -2.10
C ILE A 436 16.79 -2.12 -0.58
N ASP A 437 15.94 -2.89 0.09
CA ASP A 437 16.03 -3.14 1.52
C ASP A 437 16.20 -4.63 1.79
N LEU A 438 16.34 -5.02 3.03
CA LEU A 438 16.63 -6.39 3.42
C LEU A 438 15.65 -7.43 2.83
N HIS A 439 14.38 -7.07 2.67
CA HIS A 439 13.35 -7.99 2.17
C HIS A 439 12.54 -7.43 0.99
N SER A 440 12.91 -6.28 0.46
CA SER A 440 12.09 -5.59 -0.53
C SER A 440 12.91 -4.92 -1.62
N ILE A 441 12.26 -4.72 -2.77
CA ILE A 441 12.76 -3.93 -3.91
C ILE A 441 11.59 -3.11 -4.42
N GLU A 442 11.75 -1.79 -4.46
CA GLU A 442 10.83 -0.89 -5.17
C GLU A 442 11.53 -0.26 -6.37
N VAL A 443 10.86 -0.26 -7.51
CA VAL A 443 11.39 0.26 -8.78
C VAL A 443 10.45 1.34 -9.32
N PHE A 444 10.96 2.54 -9.45
CA PHE A 444 10.25 3.67 -10.05
C PHE A 444 10.79 3.93 -11.45
N ILE A 445 9.92 3.81 -12.45
CA ILE A 445 10.26 3.98 -13.86
C ILE A 445 9.86 5.38 -14.29
N ASN A 446 10.76 6.09 -14.97
CA ASN A 446 10.55 7.43 -15.52
C ASN A 446 9.96 8.42 -14.49
N SER A 447 10.62 8.52 -13.34
CA SER A 447 10.19 9.36 -12.21
C SER A 447 8.82 8.96 -11.63
N GLY A 448 8.45 7.68 -11.74
CA GLY A 448 7.24 7.12 -11.14
C GLY A 448 6.01 7.07 -12.05
N GLU A 449 6.18 7.13 -13.35
CA GLU A 449 5.08 6.85 -14.31
C GLU A 449 4.59 5.40 -14.18
N LYS A 450 5.48 4.45 -13.86
CA LYS A 450 5.15 3.09 -13.45
C LYS A 450 6.00 2.70 -12.25
N VAL A 451 5.44 1.93 -11.33
CA VAL A 451 6.11 1.49 -10.12
C VAL A 451 5.91 -0.02 -9.94
N LEU A 452 6.95 -0.69 -9.44
CA LEU A 452 6.89 -2.11 -9.09
C LEU A 452 7.40 -2.31 -7.67
N SER A 453 6.64 -3.05 -6.89
CA SER A 453 6.98 -3.42 -5.52
C SER A 453 7.08 -4.92 -5.38
N PHE A 454 8.18 -5.38 -4.78
CA PHE A 454 8.47 -6.79 -4.56
C PHE A 454 8.98 -7.04 -3.14
N THR A 455 8.50 -8.12 -2.54
CA THR A 455 8.92 -8.59 -1.22
C THR A 455 9.30 -10.05 -1.30
N ALA A 456 10.42 -10.42 -0.71
CA ALA A 456 10.83 -11.81 -0.56
C ALA A 456 11.64 -11.99 0.74
N TYR A 457 11.23 -12.94 1.56
CA TYR A 457 11.83 -13.27 2.86
C TYR A 457 12.81 -14.46 2.76
N ASP A 458 13.73 -14.43 1.81
CA ASP A 458 14.71 -15.50 1.65
C ASP A 458 16.00 -15.19 2.45
N GLN A 459 16.44 -16.15 3.26
CA GLN A 459 17.67 -16.03 4.08
C GLN A 459 18.95 -16.20 3.25
N GLU A 460 18.85 -16.79 2.06
CA GLU A 460 20.00 -17.04 1.17
C GLU A 460 20.30 -15.88 0.22
N LYS A 461 19.60 -14.74 0.35
CA LYS A 461 19.86 -13.57 -0.48
C LYS A 461 21.28 -13.06 -0.28
N GLY A 462 21.95 -12.81 -1.40
CA GLY A 462 23.20 -12.05 -1.40
C GLY A 462 22.93 -10.55 -1.25
N THR A 463 24.03 -9.81 -1.13
CA THR A 463 24.01 -8.34 -1.13
C THR A 463 24.62 -7.75 -2.40
N GLY A 464 25.08 -8.59 -3.33
CA GLY A 464 25.73 -8.15 -4.56
C GLY A 464 24.77 -7.37 -5.47
N ILE A 465 25.27 -6.35 -6.13
CA ILE A 465 24.57 -5.56 -7.13
C ILE A 465 25.48 -5.41 -8.33
N SER A 466 24.95 -5.69 -9.54
CA SER A 466 25.68 -5.47 -10.78
C SER A 466 24.77 -5.02 -11.91
N ILE A 467 25.35 -4.35 -12.90
CA ILE A 467 24.70 -4.03 -14.18
C ILE A 467 25.42 -4.80 -15.26
N ARG A 468 24.70 -5.59 -16.04
CA ARG A 468 25.25 -6.41 -17.14
C ARG A 468 24.71 -5.97 -18.48
N GLY A 469 25.57 -5.80 -19.47
CA GLY A 469 25.16 -5.63 -20.88
C GLY A 469 24.66 -6.95 -21.47
N LEU A 470 23.45 -6.94 -22.00
CA LEU A 470 22.88 -8.06 -22.80
C LEU A 470 23.07 -7.81 -24.30
N SER A 471 23.35 -6.56 -24.67
CA SER A 471 23.89 -6.11 -25.94
C SER A 471 24.93 -5.02 -25.64
N GLN A 472 25.45 -4.33 -26.68
CA GLN A 472 26.12 -3.09 -26.43
C GLN A 472 25.12 -2.09 -25.84
N ALA A 473 25.42 -1.52 -24.69
CA ALA A 473 24.55 -0.57 -23.99
C ALA A 473 25.35 0.63 -23.48
N THR A 474 24.78 1.81 -23.64
CA THR A 474 25.34 3.08 -23.12
C THR A 474 24.41 3.63 -22.06
N LEU A 475 24.87 3.64 -20.82
CA LEU A 475 24.18 4.17 -19.67
C LEU A 475 24.65 5.61 -19.46
N LYS A 476 23.76 6.58 -19.65
CA LYS A 476 24.10 8.02 -19.54
C LYS A 476 24.53 8.40 -18.13
N GLU A 477 23.83 7.84 -17.15
CA GLU A 477 24.17 8.05 -15.74
C GLU A 477 23.80 6.82 -14.89
N ILE A 478 24.69 6.48 -13.99
CA ILE A 478 24.44 5.52 -12.91
C ILE A 478 24.73 6.24 -11.59
N VAL A 479 23.79 6.27 -10.67
CA VAL A 479 23.97 6.76 -9.30
C VAL A 479 23.77 5.59 -8.36
N TYR A 480 24.74 5.37 -7.49
CA TYR A 480 24.71 4.28 -6.52
C TYR A 480 25.06 4.78 -5.11
N ALA A 481 24.34 4.28 -4.10
CA ALA A 481 24.63 4.53 -2.69
C ALA A 481 24.20 3.34 -1.82
N THR A 482 24.81 3.22 -0.65
CA THR A 482 24.40 2.27 0.40
C THR A 482 24.18 2.97 1.72
N SER A 483 23.48 2.31 2.65
CA SER A 483 23.31 2.79 4.03
C SER A 483 24.60 2.73 4.87
N GLU A 484 25.63 2.04 4.42
CA GLU A 484 26.90 1.79 5.14
C GLU A 484 28.06 2.67 4.59
N GLY A 485 27.74 3.70 3.85
CA GLY A 485 28.72 4.60 3.22
C GLY A 485 29.13 5.81 4.04
#